data_76009b850cda2694819fd2ba05819e8f
#
_entry.id   76009b850cda2694819fd2ba05819e8f
#
_cell.length_a   1.000
_cell.length_b   1.000
_cell.length_c   1.000
_cell.angle_alpha   90.00
_cell.angle_beta   90.00
_cell.angle_gamma   90.00
#
_symmetry.space_group_name_H-M   'P 1'
#
loop_
_entity.id
_entity.type
_entity.pdbx_description
1 polymer ?
#
loop_
_entity_poly.entity_id
_entity_poly.type
_entity_poly.pdbx_seq_one_letter_code
_entity_poly.pdbx_strand_id
1 'polypeptide(L)'
;MAARAIWKGSLVLGEHSVPVKMYSAVQDQAVHFHLLHDKDLTPVEQRIVRKDNGREVPKEAQRKAFPLDDQRAVILEPEELAQLAPESDRAIHLLRFVPRGALGDEWFERPYYLGPDGQGDADYFALASALAGKERIGIARWVMRDKRYVGALAVGDDGYLRMTTLRRSEQVLDVPAVRPDKARTPSPAEIKLAEQLVDSITGPFSPEEWHNEYRERLHKLIGKFS
;
A
#
# COMPACT_ATOMS: atom_id res chain seq x y z
N MET A 1 13.46 -5.45 18.11
CA MET A 1 13.00 -6.72 17.51
C MET A 1 13.49 -6.78 16.07
N ALA A 2 14.02 -7.94 15.61
CA ALA A 2 14.42 -8.10 14.21
C ALA A 2 13.18 -8.00 13.30
N ALA A 3 13.24 -7.18 12.25
CA ALA A 3 12.16 -7.04 11.31
C ALA A 3 11.90 -8.37 10.59
N ARG A 4 10.64 -8.82 10.56
CA ARG A 4 10.24 -10.05 9.87
C ARG A 4 9.99 -9.77 8.39
N ALA A 5 10.72 -10.46 7.51
CA ALA A 5 10.46 -10.38 6.09
C ALA A 5 9.06 -10.95 5.76
N ILE A 6 8.30 -10.22 4.96
CA ILE A 6 6.97 -10.61 4.49
C ILE A 6 7.02 -11.36 3.15
N TRP A 7 8.11 -11.22 2.42
CA TRP A 7 8.36 -11.87 1.15
C TRP A 7 9.88 -12.01 0.93
N LYS A 8 10.29 -13.04 0.20
CA LYS A 8 11.68 -13.30 -0.23
C LYS A 8 11.68 -13.72 -1.69
N GLY A 9 12.69 -13.27 -2.41
CA GLY A 9 12.89 -13.58 -3.82
C GLY A 9 14.06 -12.81 -4.39
N SER A 10 14.05 -12.58 -5.69
CA SER A 10 15.12 -11.88 -6.40
C SER A 10 14.60 -10.66 -7.12
N LEU A 11 15.40 -9.60 -7.14
CA LEU A 11 15.22 -8.45 -8.01
C LEU A 11 15.94 -8.75 -9.34
N VAL A 12 15.18 -8.80 -10.43
CA VAL A 12 15.67 -9.22 -11.75
C VAL A 12 15.73 -8.03 -12.70
N LEU A 13 16.92 -7.83 -13.29
CA LEU A 13 17.19 -6.79 -14.29
C LEU A 13 17.94 -7.46 -15.47
N GLY A 14 17.22 -7.76 -16.55
CA GLY A 14 17.77 -8.55 -17.67
C GLY A 14 18.23 -9.92 -17.19
N GLU A 15 19.52 -10.24 -17.37
CA GLU A 15 20.15 -11.48 -16.93
C GLU A 15 20.66 -11.43 -15.46
N HIS A 16 20.67 -10.26 -14.86
CA HIS A 16 21.14 -10.06 -13.50
C HIS A 16 20.03 -10.31 -12.49
N SER A 17 20.37 -11.00 -11.39
CA SER A 17 19.47 -11.36 -10.31
C SER A 17 20.09 -11.07 -8.96
N VAL A 18 19.44 -10.22 -8.17
CA VAL A 18 19.92 -9.79 -6.84
C VAL A 18 18.95 -10.35 -5.78
N PRO A 19 19.38 -11.25 -4.90
CA PRO A 19 18.54 -11.78 -3.82
C PRO A 19 18.11 -10.69 -2.84
N VAL A 20 16.80 -10.63 -2.55
CA VAL A 20 16.25 -9.58 -1.67
C VAL A 20 15.17 -10.13 -0.73
N LYS A 21 15.03 -9.47 0.40
CA LYS A 21 13.94 -9.61 1.36
C LYS A 21 13.10 -8.35 1.36
N MET A 22 11.78 -8.52 1.38
CA MET A 22 10.84 -7.40 1.47
C MET A 22 10.26 -7.32 2.88
N TYR A 23 10.22 -6.10 3.42
CA TYR A 23 9.68 -5.77 4.73
C TYR A 23 8.62 -4.68 4.60
N SER A 24 7.58 -4.72 5.42
CA SER A 24 6.63 -3.60 5.45
C SER A 24 7.30 -2.35 6.01
N ALA A 25 7.19 -1.22 5.30
CA ALA A 25 7.68 0.08 5.80
C ALA A 25 6.66 0.78 6.71
N VAL A 26 5.41 0.28 6.74
CA VAL A 26 4.33 0.82 7.55
C VAL A 26 3.66 -0.30 8.33
N GLN A 27 3.20 0.01 9.53
CA GLN A 27 2.46 -0.89 10.39
C GLN A 27 1.05 -0.32 10.62
N ASP A 28 0.05 -1.19 10.48
CA ASP A 28 -1.29 -0.84 10.91
C ASP A 28 -1.32 -0.71 12.44
N GLN A 29 -1.80 0.44 12.91
CA GLN A 29 -1.94 0.77 14.33
C GLN A 29 -3.42 0.89 14.72
N ALA A 30 -4.34 0.34 13.91
CA ALA A 30 -5.76 0.32 14.24
C ALA A 30 -6.00 -0.44 15.56
N VAL A 31 -6.87 0.11 16.39
CA VAL A 31 -7.30 -0.56 17.61
C VAL A 31 -8.38 -1.57 17.26
N HIS A 32 -8.13 -2.83 17.60
CA HIS A 32 -9.09 -3.90 17.37
C HIS A 32 -9.87 -4.19 18.66
N PHE A 33 -11.20 -4.10 18.57
CA PHE A 33 -12.10 -4.45 19.66
C PHE A 33 -12.70 -5.82 19.43
N HIS A 34 -12.89 -6.58 20.51
CA HIS A 34 -13.70 -7.79 20.51
C HIS A 34 -15.13 -7.41 20.81
N LEU A 35 -16.07 -7.99 20.07
CA LEU A 35 -17.49 -7.81 20.35
C LEU A 35 -17.93 -8.80 21.43
N LEU A 36 -18.63 -8.29 22.43
CA LEU A 36 -19.20 -9.09 23.53
C LEU A 36 -20.70 -8.88 23.58
N HIS A 37 -21.43 -9.89 24.08
CA HIS A 37 -22.83 -9.76 24.38
C HIS A 37 -23.03 -8.81 25.58
N ASP A 38 -23.97 -7.88 25.50
CA ASP A 38 -24.14 -6.77 26.44
C ASP A 38 -24.51 -7.19 27.88
N LYS A 39 -25.19 -8.34 28.08
CA LYS A 39 -25.69 -8.77 29.37
C LYS A 39 -24.70 -9.61 30.16
N ASP A 40 -24.01 -10.52 29.53
CA ASP A 40 -23.13 -11.51 30.16
C ASP A 40 -21.68 -11.45 29.72
N LEU A 41 -21.37 -10.50 28.86
CA LEU A 41 -20.02 -10.25 28.32
C LEU A 41 -19.41 -11.47 27.61
N THR A 42 -20.22 -12.41 27.16
CA THR A 42 -19.77 -13.56 26.37
C THR A 42 -19.29 -13.11 25.01
N PRO A 43 -18.09 -13.57 24.51
CA PRO A 43 -17.64 -13.28 23.18
C PRO A 43 -18.64 -13.71 22.11
N VAL A 44 -18.87 -12.83 21.13
CA VAL A 44 -19.77 -13.12 20.00
C VAL A 44 -18.99 -13.26 18.70
N GLU A 45 -19.55 -14.01 17.74
CA GLU A 45 -18.99 -14.21 16.42
C GLU A 45 -19.96 -13.79 15.31
N GLN A 46 -19.44 -13.43 14.14
CA GLN A 46 -20.25 -13.15 12.97
C GLN A 46 -20.40 -14.42 12.14
N ARG A 47 -21.66 -14.77 11.82
CA ARG A 47 -22.00 -15.92 10.97
C ARG A 47 -22.71 -15.48 9.72
N ILE A 48 -22.41 -16.13 8.61
CA ILE A 48 -23.11 -15.89 7.34
C ILE A 48 -24.38 -16.73 7.35
N VAL A 49 -25.51 -16.05 7.21
CA VAL A 49 -26.83 -16.69 7.20
C VAL A 49 -27.60 -16.38 5.93
N ARG A 50 -28.49 -17.26 5.54
CA ARG A 50 -29.43 -17.05 4.42
C ARG A 50 -30.38 -15.92 4.75
N LYS A 51 -30.64 -15.04 3.77
CA LYS A 51 -31.56 -13.91 3.93
C LYS A 51 -33.04 -14.33 4.05
N ASP A 52 -33.41 -15.47 3.46
CA ASP A 52 -34.78 -15.95 3.40
C ASP A 52 -35.28 -16.63 4.67
N ASN A 53 -34.39 -17.29 5.43
CA ASN A 53 -34.80 -18.11 6.58
C ASN A 53 -33.83 -18.05 7.78
N GLY A 54 -32.79 -17.24 7.72
CA GLY A 54 -31.84 -17.07 8.83
C GLY A 54 -30.93 -18.26 9.12
N ARG A 55 -30.96 -19.33 8.30
CA ARG A 55 -30.11 -20.50 8.52
C ARG A 55 -28.67 -20.20 8.18
N GLU A 56 -27.74 -20.68 8.99
CA GLU A 56 -26.32 -20.57 8.77
C GLU A 56 -25.89 -21.25 7.46
N VAL A 57 -24.97 -20.61 6.73
CA VAL A 57 -24.38 -21.12 5.48
C VAL A 57 -22.92 -21.47 5.76
N PRO A 58 -22.57 -22.76 5.89
CA PRO A 58 -21.19 -23.16 6.09
C PRO A 58 -20.31 -22.73 4.90
N LYS A 59 -19.01 -22.54 5.16
CA LYS A 59 -18.06 -21.97 4.19
C LYS A 59 -18.03 -22.75 2.87
N GLU A 60 -18.17 -24.07 2.94
CA GLU A 60 -18.16 -24.98 1.80
C GLU A 60 -19.38 -24.82 0.90
N ALA A 61 -20.50 -24.36 1.48
CA ALA A 61 -21.75 -24.09 0.75
C ALA A 61 -21.85 -22.66 0.20
N GLN A 62 -20.85 -21.82 0.45
CA GLN A 62 -20.80 -20.46 -0.07
C GLN A 62 -20.23 -20.44 -1.49
N ARG A 63 -20.85 -19.68 -2.37
CA ARG A 63 -20.35 -19.43 -3.75
C ARG A 63 -20.22 -17.95 -3.98
N LYS A 64 -19.19 -17.57 -4.74
CA LYS A 64 -19.02 -16.21 -5.22
C LYS A 64 -19.81 -16.02 -6.49
N ALA A 65 -20.57 -14.95 -6.57
CA ALA A 65 -21.29 -14.59 -7.77
C ALA A 65 -20.97 -13.15 -8.17
N PHE A 66 -20.79 -12.93 -9.47
CA PHE A 66 -20.62 -11.60 -10.05
C PHE A 66 -21.95 -11.14 -10.63
N PRO A 67 -22.55 -10.03 -10.14
CA PRO A 67 -23.80 -9.51 -10.69
C PRO A 67 -23.56 -8.97 -12.10
N LEU A 68 -24.40 -9.38 -13.06
CA LEU A 68 -24.42 -8.83 -14.40
C LEU A 68 -25.44 -7.69 -14.51
N ASP A 69 -26.59 -7.87 -13.86
CA ASP A 69 -27.68 -6.91 -13.73
C ASP A 69 -28.50 -7.21 -12.47
N ASP A 70 -29.62 -6.53 -12.27
CA ASP A 70 -30.45 -6.66 -11.07
C ASP A 70 -31.05 -8.08 -10.87
N GLN A 71 -31.07 -8.91 -11.93
CA GLN A 71 -31.71 -10.23 -11.89
C GLN A 71 -30.76 -11.38 -12.22
N ARG A 72 -29.60 -11.12 -12.79
CA ARG A 72 -28.67 -12.15 -13.24
C ARG A 72 -27.30 -12.02 -12.58
N ALA A 73 -26.74 -13.15 -12.19
CA ALA A 73 -25.38 -13.22 -11.67
C ALA A 73 -24.68 -14.47 -12.22
N VAL A 74 -23.39 -14.35 -12.48
CA VAL A 74 -22.53 -15.49 -12.83
C VAL A 74 -21.96 -16.05 -11.54
N ILE A 75 -22.21 -17.34 -11.29
CA ILE A 75 -21.60 -18.07 -10.18
C ILE A 75 -20.18 -18.44 -10.63
N LEU A 76 -19.21 -18.14 -9.76
CA LEU A 76 -17.80 -18.43 -9.98
C LEU A 76 -17.38 -19.59 -9.08
N GLU A 77 -16.95 -20.68 -9.69
CA GLU A 77 -16.43 -21.81 -8.94
C GLU A 77 -15.02 -21.53 -8.42
N PRO A 78 -14.62 -22.10 -7.27
CA PRO A 78 -13.30 -21.87 -6.68
C PRO A 78 -12.14 -22.24 -7.62
N GLU A 79 -12.30 -23.30 -8.40
CA GLU A 79 -11.32 -23.79 -9.36
C GLU A 79 -11.12 -22.82 -10.53
N GLU A 80 -12.18 -22.21 -11.03
CA GLU A 80 -12.11 -21.18 -12.08
C GLU A 80 -11.35 -19.94 -11.56
N LEU A 81 -11.64 -19.51 -10.32
CA LEU A 81 -10.94 -18.41 -9.70
C LEU A 81 -9.46 -18.72 -9.43
N ALA A 82 -9.14 -19.96 -9.08
CA ALA A 82 -7.75 -20.40 -8.87
C ALA A 82 -6.94 -20.36 -10.16
N GLN A 83 -7.54 -20.70 -11.31
CA GLN A 83 -6.89 -20.63 -12.62
C GLN A 83 -6.55 -19.19 -13.06
N LEU A 84 -7.25 -18.18 -12.51
CA LEU A 84 -6.96 -16.77 -12.78
C LEU A 84 -5.83 -16.21 -11.91
N ALA A 85 -5.39 -16.97 -10.90
CA ALA A 85 -4.28 -16.54 -10.04
C ALA A 85 -2.98 -16.46 -10.86
N PRO A 86 -2.19 -15.39 -10.73
CA PRO A 86 -0.93 -15.28 -11.45
C PRO A 86 0.09 -16.28 -10.90
N GLU A 87 0.84 -16.92 -11.80
CA GLU A 87 1.99 -17.70 -11.39
C GLU A 87 3.05 -16.82 -10.70
N SER A 88 3.67 -17.37 -9.65
CA SER A 88 4.71 -16.69 -8.88
C SER A 88 6.06 -17.37 -9.11
N ASP A 89 6.99 -16.64 -9.68
CA ASP A 89 8.39 -17.02 -9.85
C ASP A 89 9.30 -16.50 -8.73
N ARG A 90 8.74 -15.87 -7.72
CA ARG A 90 9.46 -15.18 -6.62
C ARG A 90 10.47 -14.16 -7.12
N ALA A 91 10.17 -13.50 -8.23
CA ALA A 91 10.98 -12.46 -8.81
C ALA A 91 10.25 -11.12 -8.84
N ILE A 92 11.01 -10.05 -8.60
CA ILE A 92 10.63 -8.67 -8.85
C ILE A 92 11.29 -8.28 -10.17
N HIS A 93 10.53 -8.25 -11.26
CA HIS A 93 11.05 -7.91 -12.57
C HIS A 93 11.09 -6.40 -12.77
N LEU A 94 12.28 -5.84 -12.92
CA LEU A 94 12.46 -4.45 -13.34
C LEU A 94 12.18 -4.33 -14.84
N LEU A 95 11.19 -3.52 -15.18
CA LEU A 95 10.71 -3.37 -16.56
C LEU A 95 11.37 -2.20 -17.28
N ARG A 96 11.55 -1.07 -16.55
CA ARG A 96 12.14 0.17 -17.08
C ARG A 96 12.53 1.12 -15.97
N PHE A 97 13.32 2.12 -16.31
CA PHE A 97 13.65 3.24 -15.41
C PHE A 97 13.05 4.53 -15.96
N VAL A 98 12.50 5.35 -15.08
CA VAL A 98 11.90 6.64 -15.41
C VAL A 98 12.50 7.74 -14.52
N PRO A 99 12.44 9.03 -14.90
CA PRO A 99 12.79 10.13 -14.00
C PRO A 99 11.97 10.09 -12.71
N ARG A 100 12.55 10.53 -11.59
CA ARG A 100 11.88 10.49 -10.28
C ARG A 100 10.55 11.26 -10.26
N GLY A 101 10.45 12.37 -11.00
CA GLY A 101 9.21 13.17 -11.11
C GLY A 101 8.22 12.70 -12.19
N ALA A 102 8.43 11.52 -12.80
CA ALA A 102 7.51 11.01 -13.83
C ALA A 102 6.19 10.47 -13.30
N LEU A 103 6.09 10.23 -11.99
CA LEU A 103 4.88 9.75 -11.31
C LEU A 103 4.42 10.81 -10.33
N GLY A 104 3.14 11.19 -10.39
CA GLY A 104 2.49 12.00 -9.36
C GLY A 104 2.21 11.18 -8.10
N ASP A 105 1.95 11.86 -6.99
CA ASP A 105 1.74 11.22 -5.68
C ASP A 105 0.53 10.28 -5.65
N GLU A 106 -0.48 10.55 -6.50
CA GLU A 106 -1.68 9.74 -6.67
C GLU A 106 -1.40 8.30 -7.13
N TRP A 107 -0.24 8.03 -7.75
CA TRP A 107 0.14 6.69 -8.17
C TRP A 107 0.66 5.82 -7.04
N PHE A 108 1.22 6.41 -5.98
CA PHE A 108 1.83 5.64 -4.89
C PHE A 108 0.78 5.15 -3.89
N GLU A 109 0.98 3.88 -3.40
CA GLU A 109 0.02 3.27 -2.48
C GLU A 109 0.70 2.82 -1.19
N ARG A 110 1.49 1.73 -1.22
CA ARG A 110 2.07 1.14 -0.02
C ARG A 110 3.58 0.95 -0.13
N PRO A 111 4.36 1.54 0.80
CA PRO A 111 5.81 1.40 0.81
C PRO A 111 6.29 0.11 1.50
N TYR A 112 7.41 -0.41 0.98
CA TYR A 112 8.15 -1.54 1.53
C TYR A 112 9.64 -1.22 1.50
N TYR A 113 10.39 -1.76 2.45
CA TYR A 113 11.84 -1.82 2.39
C TYR A 113 12.28 -3.10 1.70
N LEU A 114 13.30 -3.00 0.85
CA LEU A 114 14.03 -4.15 0.33
C LEU A 114 15.39 -4.19 1.00
N GLY A 115 15.72 -5.32 1.62
CA GLY A 115 17.05 -5.58 2.14
C GLY A 115 17.71 -6.69 1.34
N PRO A 116 19.06 -6.80 1.35
CA PRO A 116 19.76 -7.92 0.72
C PRO A 116 19.42 -9.23 1.42
N ASP A 117 19.47 -10.36 0.67
CA ASP A 117 19.34 -11.70 1.23
C ASP A 117 20.60 -12.52 0.92
N GLY A 118 21.35 -12.87 1.97
CA GLY A 118 22.56 -13.67 1.87
C GLY A 118 23.78 -12.89 1.42
N GLN A 119 24.64 -13.51 0.59
CA GLN A 119 25.93 -12.95 0.18
C GLN A 119 25.87 -11.97 -0.99
N GLY A 120 24.68 -11.56 -1.44
CA GLY A 120 24.46 -10.64 -2.57
C GLY A 120 24.55 -9.15 -2.24
N ASP A 121 25.20 -8.78 -1.15
CA ASP A 121 25.24 -7.40 -0.64
C ASP A 121 25.90 -6.44 -1.62
N ALA A 122 26.99 -6.85 -2.31
CA ALA A 122 27.73 -6.00 -3.23
C ALA A 122 26.86 -5.60 -4.44
N ASP A 123 26.16 -6.54 -5.07
CA ASP A 123 25.28 -6.28 -6.21
C ASP A 123 24.08 -5.43 -5.84
N TYR A 124 23.54 -5.69 -4.63
CA TYR A 124 22.45 -4.90 -4.07
C TYR A 124 22.85 -3.43 -3.90
N PHE A 125 24.00 -3.16 -3.24
CA PHE A 125 24.45 -1.79 -3.02
C PHE A 125 24.98 -1.12 -4.29
N ALA A 126 25.52 -1.88 -5.26
CA ALA A 126 25.88 -1.36 -6.57
C ALA A 126 24.65 -0.85 -7.32
N LEU A 127 23.55 -1.62 -7.30
CA LEU A 127 22.27 -1.18 -7.91
C LEU A 127 21.70 0.04 -7.18
N ALA A 128 21.71 0.04 -5.85
CA ALA A 128 21.23 1.17 -5.06
C ALA A 128 22.02 2.45 -5.37
N SER A 129 23.35 2.37 -5.41
CA SER A 129 24.23 3.50 -5.76
C SER A 129 24.00 4.01 -7.19
N ALA A 130 23.79 3.10 -8.14
CA ALA A 130 23.50 3.48 -9.53
C ALA A 130 22.17 4.21 -9.67
N LEU A 131 21.13 3.78 -8.93
CA LEU A 131 19.82 4.44 -8.91
C LEU A 131 19.88 5.83 -8.29
N ALA A 132 20.58 5.96 -7.15
CA ALA A 132 20.79 7.24 -6.48
C ALA A 132 21.49 8.26 -7.38
N GLY A 133 22.62 7.88 -7.98
CA GLY A 133 23.41 8.77 -8.84
C GLY A 133 22.71 9.18 -10.14
N LYS A 134 21.68 8.47 -10.57
CA LYS A 134 20.92 8.76 -11.80
C LYS A 134 19.60 9.47 -11.56
N GLU A 135 19.19 9.67 -10.31
CA GLU A 135 17.87 10.20 -9.94
C GLU A 135 16.71 9.50 -10.67
N ARG A 136 16.82 8.17 -10.77
CA ARG A 136 15.85 7.33 -11.46
C ARG A 136 15.09 6.47 -10.48
N ILE A 137 13.88 6.10 -10.88
CA ILE A 137 13.08 5.05 -10.24
C ILE A 137 12.84 3.92 -11.23
N GLY A 138 12.88 2.69 -10.73
CA GLY A 138 12.62 1.49 -11.52
C GLY A 138 11.14 1.13 -11.43
N ILE A 139 10.48 0.94 -12.57
CA ILE A 139 9.14 0.36 -12.61
C ILE A 139 9.28 -1.16 -12.63
N ALA A 140 8.66 -1.80 -11.66
CA ALA A 140 8.78 -3.24 -11.46
C ALA A 140 7.41 -3.91 -11.36
N ARG A 141 7.38 -5.22 -11.61
CA ARG A 141 6.22 -6.07 -11.35
C ARG A 141 6.65 -7.33 -10.59
N TRP A 142 5.77 -7.83 -9.73
CA TRP A 142 5.97 -9.10 -9.02
C TRP A 142 4.63 -9.70 -8.61
N VAL A 143 4.69 -10.94 -8.13
CA VAL A 143 3.53 -11.63 -7.55
C VAL A 143 3.79 -11.84 -6.06
N MET A 144 2.80 -11.52 -5.24
CA MET A 144 2.81 -11.77 -3.81
C MET A 144 1.39 -12.10 -3.34
N ARG A 145 1.23 -13.21 -2.60
CA ARG A 145 -0.07 -13.66 -2.08
C ARG A 145 -1.13 -13.74 -3.18
N ASP A 146 -0.81 -14.41 -4.31
CA ASP A 146 -1.68 -14.63 -5.46
C ASP A 146 -2.21 -13.36 -6.14
N LYS A 147 -1.51 -12.23 -5.92
CA LYS A 147 -1.81 -10.95 -6.57
C LYS A 147 -0.60 -10.42 -7.31
N ARG A 148 -0.85 -9.91 -8.52
CA ARG A 148 0.15 -9.20 -9.31
C ARG A 148 0.20 -7.74 -8.90
N TYR A 149 1.40 -7.28 -8.58
CA TYR A 149 1.70 -5.90 -8.22
C TYR A 149 2.55 -5.23 -9.29
N VAL A 150 2.37 -3.94 -9.41
CA VAL A 150 3.29 -3.01 -10.07
C VAL A 150 3.83 -2.09 -8.98
N GLY A 151 5.08 -1.69 -9.07
CA GLY A 151 5.67 -0.81 -8.06
C GLY A 151 6.83 0.01 -8.61
N ALA A 152 7.16 1.02 -7.84
CA ALA A 152 8.28 1.92 -8.06
C ALA A 152 9.43 1.56 -7.11
N LEU A 153 10.57 1.19 -7.68
CA LEU A 153 11.81 0.95 -6.95
C LEU A 153 12.61 2.25 -6.89
N ALA A 154 12.91 2.72 -5.71
CA ALA A 154 13.73 3.89 -5.46
C ALA A 154 14.77 3.62 -4.38
N VAL A 155 15.73 4.53 -4.22
CA VAL A 155 16.69 4.52 -3.10
C VAL A 155 16.27 5.56 -2.09
N GLY A 156 16.30 5.20 -0.81
CA GLY A 156 16.17 6.14 0.31
C GLY A 156 17.48 6.85 0.62
N ASP A 157 17.41 7.90 1.44
CA ASP A 157 18.59 8.65 1.89
C ASP A 157 19.54 7.78 2.76
N ASP A 158 19.02 6.69 3.30
CA ASP A 158 19.77 5.65 4.03
C ASP A 158 20.53 4.67 3.13
N GLY A 159 20.44 4.84 1.79
CA GLY A 159 21.11 3.98 0.82
C GLY A 159 20.41 2.64 0.57
N TYR A 160 19.27 2.38 1.20
CA TYR A 160 18.51 1.15 0.99
C TYR A 160 17.42 1.30 -0.08
N LEU A 161 17.17 0.20 -0.79
CA LEU A 161 16.11 0.15 -1.79
C LEU A 161 14.74 0.15 -1.12
N ARG A 162 13.84 0.93 -1.68
CA ARG A 162 12.43 1.01 -1.29
C ARG A 162 11.55 0.66 -2.49
N MET A 163 10.58 -0.21 -2.26
CA MET A 163 9.58 -0.58 -3.24
C MET A 163 8.23 -0.01 -2.79
N THR A 164 7.63 0.85 -3.59
CA THR A 164 6.26 1.32 -3.30
C THR A 164 5.32 0.74 -4.34
N THR A 165 4.24 0.07 -3.90
CA THR A 165 3.20 -0.38 -4.83
C THR A 165 2.60 0.82 -5.55
N LEU A 166 2.28 0.62 -6.82
CA LEU A 166 1.58 1.60 -7.63
C LEU A 166 0.13 1.18 -7.84
N ARG A 167 -0.75 2.17 -7.85
CA ARG A 167 -2.12 2.00 -8.30
C ARG A 167 -2.14 1.66 -9.78
N ARG A 168 -3.19 0.99 -10.23
CA ARG A 168 -3.43 0.72 -11.64
C ARG A 168 -4.11 1.93 -12.29
N SER A 169 -4.00 2.04 -13.61
CA SER A 169 -4.57 3.16 -14.36
C SER A 169 -6.07 3.35 -14.12
N GLU A 170 -6.80 2.26 -13.95
CA GLU A 170 -8.23 2.28 -13.65
C GLU A 170 -8.60 2.75 -12.23
N GLN A 171 -7.60 2.88 -11.34
CA GLN A 171 -7.77 3.35 -9.95
C GLN A 171 -7.43 4.84 -9.80
N VAL A 172 -6.69 5.41 -10.74
CA VAL A 172 -6.28 6.81 -10.72
C VAL A 172 -7.26 7.60 -11.54
N LEU A 173 -7.93 8.54 -10.90
CA LEU A 173 -8.91 9.39 -11.56
C LEU A 173 -8.22 10.60 -12.19
N ASP A 174 -8.73 11.05 -13.32
CA ASP A 174 -8.35 12.33 -13.87
C ASP A 174 -8.69 13.46 -12.91
N VAL A 175 -7.93 14.56 -12.96
CA VAL A 175 -8.23 15.76 -12.17
C VAL A 175 -9.63 16.22 -12.51
N PRO A 176 -10.57 16.21 -11.55
CA PRO A 176 -11.94 16.66 -11.82
C PRO A 176 -11.94 18.14 -12.22
N ALA A 177 -12.97 18.57 -12.95
CA ALA A 177 -13.16 19.96 -13.34
C ALA A 177 -13.50 20.83 -12.11
N VAL A 178 -12.50 21.01 -11.21
CA VAL A 178 -12.65 21.80 -9.97
C VAL A 178 -12.40 23.29 -10.17
N ARG A 179 -11.94 23.67 -11.38
CA ARG A 179 -11.71 25.09 -11.69
C ARG A 179 -13.06 25.78 -11.88
N PRO A 180 -13.38 26.83 -11.12
CA PRO A 180 -14.61 27.57 -11.32
C PRO A 180 -14.60 28.27 -12.69
N ASP A 181 -15.77 28.34 -13.35
CA ASP A 181 -15.93 28.94 -14.69
C ASP A 181 -15.42 30.39 -14.77
N LYS A 182 -15.46 31.11 -13.67
CA LYS A 182 -15.00 32.51 -13.54
C LYS A 182 -13.76 32.64 -12.67
N ALA A 183 -12.82 31.68 -12.74
CA ALA A 183 -11.56 31.79 -12.02
C ALA A 183 -10.76 32.99 -12.52
N ARG A 184 -10.48 33.94 -11.63
CA ARG A 184 -9.57 35.05 -11.94
C ARG A 184 -8.12 34.64 -11.70
N THR A 185 -7.22 35.26 -12.43
CA THR A 185 -5.78 35.15 -12.13
C THR A 185 -5.45 36.00 -10.92
N PRO A 186 -4.74 35.46 -9.90
CA PRO A 186 -4.30 36.25 -8.76
C PRO A 186 -3.39 37.40 -9.18
N SER A 187 -3.48 38.54 -8.50
CA SER A 187 -2.56 39.65 -8.68
C SER A 187 -1.17 39.33 -8.08
N PRO A 188 -0.10 40.01 -8.53
CA PRO A 188 1.23 39.85 -7.93
C PRO A 188 1.28 40.12 -6.42
N ALA A 189 0.47 41.07 -5.94
CA ALA A 189 0.38 41.39 -4.50
C ALA A 189 -0.25 40.23 -3.70
N GLU A 190 -1.29 39.59 -4.25
CA GLU A 190 -1.93 38.44 -3.59
C GLU A 190 -0.97 37.21 -3.59
N ILE A 191 -0.22 36.99 -4.66
CA ILE A 191 0.80 35.93 -4.71
C ILE A 191 1.87 36.18 -3.65
N LYS A 192 2.39 37.43 -3.57
CA LYS A 192 3.42 37.79 -2.57
C LYS A 192 2.91 37.62 -1.13
N LEU A 193 1.66 37.95 -0.86
CA LEU A 193 1.07 37.75 0.47
C LEU A 193 0.96 36.25 0.79
N ALA A 194 0.56 35.41 -0.18
CA ALA A 194 0.51 33.97 -0.01
C ALA A 194 1.89 33.37 0.25
N GLU A 195 2.93 33.82 -0.50
CA GLU A 195 4.32 33.40 -0.27
C GLU A 195 4.78 33.74 1.17
N GLN A 196 4.50 34.98 1.66
CA GLN A 196 4.82 35.34 3.04
C GLN A 196 4.12 34.46 4.09
N LEU A 197 2.86 34.07 3.85
CA LEU A 197 2.15 33.14 4.73
C LEU A 197 2.79 31.73 4.70
N VAL A 198 3.14 31.22 3.53
CA VAL A 198 3.87 29.95 3.40
C VAL A 198 5.18 29.99 4.17
N ASP A 199 5.99 31.04 3.95
CA ASP A 199 7.28 31.22 4.62
C ASP A 199 7.15 31.29 6.13
N SER A 200 6.07 31.93 6.64
CA SER A 200 5.85 32.12 8.07
C SER A 200 5.59 30.81 8.86
N ILE A 201 5.17 29.75 8.16
CA ILE A 201 4.89 28.42 8.73
C ILE A 201 5.79 27.32 8.16
N THR A 202 6.78 27.71 7.33
CA THR A 202 7.76 26.74 6.79
C THR A 202 8.68 26.27 7.89
N GLY A 203 8.82 24.97 8.03
CA GLY A 203 9.68 24.32 9.04
C GLY A 203 10.03 22.89 8.67
N PRO A 204 10.90 22.23 9.44
CA PRO A 204 11.22 20.84 9.25
C PRO A 204 9.97 19.97 9.55
N PHE A 205 9.89 18.83 8.88
CA PHE A 205 8.89 17.82 9.21
C PHE A 205 9.38 17.00 10.41
N SER A 206 8.66 17.08 11.52
CA SER A 206 8.94 16.36 12.78
C SER A 206 7.89 15.23 12.94
N PRO A 207 8.22 13.98 12.60
CA PRO A 207 7.24 12.87 12.66
C PRO A 207 6.60 12.69 14.04
N GLU A 208 7.32 13.03 15.11
CA GLU A 208 6.89 12.91 16.50
C GLU A 208 5.70 13.79 16.85
N GLU A 209 5.47 14.88 16.10
CA GLU A 209 4.33 15.78 16.28
C GLU A 209 3.03 15.19 15.72
N TRP A 210 3.13 14.17 14.86
CA TRP A 210 2.01 13.55 14.12
C TRP A 210 1.64 12.19 14.71
N HIS A 211 1.05 12.19 15.91
CA HIS A 211 0.65 10.97 16.61
C HIS A 211 -0.88 10.79 16.65
N ASN A 212 -1.35 9.60 16.94
CA ASN A 212 -2.76 9.30 17.01
C ASN A 212 -3.33 9.64 18.39
N GLU A 213 -3.88 10.85 18.56
CA GLU A 213 -4.49 11.30 19.81
C GLU A 213 -5.62 10.39 20.31
N TYR A 214 -6.43 9.83 19.39
CA TYR A 214 -7.49 8.89 19.77
C TYR A 214 -6.92 7.68 20.49
N ARG A 215 -5.85 7.11 19.96
CA ARG A 215 -5.17 5.96 20.57
C ARG A 215 -4.61 6.30 21.95
N GLU A 216 -4.01 7.44 22.11
CA GLU A 216 -3.53 7.90 23.42
C GLU A 216 -4.66 8.06 24.45
N ARG A 217 -5.76 8.70 24.04
CA ARG A 217 -6.95 8.85 24.89
C ARG A 217 -7.54 7.50 25.24
N LEU A 218 -7.58 6.57 24.30
CA LEU A 218 -8.05 5.19 24.54
C LEU A 218 -7.15 4.44 25.53
N HIS A 219 -5.82 4.51 25.36
CA HIS A 219 -4.88 3.89 26.30
C HIS A 219 -5.00 4.48 27.71
N LYS A 220 -5.18 5.81 27.84
CA LYS A 220 -5.44 6.46 29.11
C LYS A 220 -6.77 6.00 29.73
N LEU A 221 -7.79 5.75 28.93
CA LEU A 221 -9.08 5.20 29.40
C LEU A 221 -8.92 3.77 29.91
N ILE A 222 -8.30 2.90 29.10
CA ILE A 222 -8.06 1.50 29.46
C ILE A 222 -7.18 1.40 30.71
N GLY A 223 -6.14 2.18 30.83
CA GLY A 223 -5.26 2.22 32.00
C GLY A 223 -5.92 2.62 33.33
N LYS A 224 -7.16 3.15 33.29
CA LYS A 224 -7.96 3.38 34.51
C LYS A 224 -8.65 2.12 35.04
N PHE A 225 -8.70 1.06 34.22
CA PHE A 225 -9.33 -0.21 34.55
C PHE A 225 -8.32 -1.34 34.76
N SER A 226 -7.01 -1.05 34.59
CA SER A 226 -5.88 -1.93 34.90
C SER A 226 -5.28 -1.60 36.25
#